data_17ff21de992494c8cda1597fc0ef3d4c
#
_entry.id   17ff21de992494c8cda1597fc0ef3d4c
#
_cell.length_a   1.000
_cell.length_b   1.000
_cell.length_c   1.000
_cell.angle_alpha   90.00
_cell.angle_beta   90.00
_cell.angle_gamma   90.00
#
_symmetry.space_group_name_H-M   'P 1'
#
loop_
_entity.id
_entity.type
_entity.pdbx_description
1 polymer ?
#
loop_
_entity_poly.entity_id
_entity_poly.type
_entity_poly.pdbx_seq_one_letter_code
_entity_poly.pdbx_strand_id
1 'polypeptide(L)' 'MEKVLYCPMCEESTEREECERFGMCLDCFIEELVENVRDNIIRDFLAEHGRLLREYIWENYF' A
#
# COMPACT_ATOMS: atom_id res chain seq x y z
N MET A 1 21.97 -2.27 14.50
CA MET A 1 21.03 -3.37 14.34
C MET A 1 19.71 -2.83 13.82
N GLU A 2 19.30 -3.30 12.67
CA GLU A 2 18.05 -2.81 12.08
C GLU A 2 16.87 -3.50 12.73
N LYS A 3 15.89 -2.71 13.11
CA LYS A 3 14.65 -3.26 13.63
C LYS A 3 13.71 -3.51 12.47
N VAL A 4 13.15 -4.69 12.45
CA VAL A 4 12.11 -5.01 11.48
C VAL A 4 10.85 -4.26 11.90
N LEU A 5 10.31 -3.48 11.00
CA LEU A 5 9.08 -2.76 11.25
C LEU A 5 7.90 -3.62 10.82
N TYR A 6 6.83 -3.50 11.56
CA TYR A 6 5.60 -4.23 11.27
C TYR A 6 4.50 -3.26 10.91
N CYS A 7 3.75 -3.63 9.89
CA CYS A 7 2.59 -2.85 9.49
C CYS A 7 1.53 -2.91 10.60
N PRO A 8 1.06 -1.75 11.10
CA PRO A 8 0.05 -1.75 12.16
C PRO A 8 -1.30 -2.29 11.72
N MET A 9 -1.53 -2.42 10.42
CA MET A 9 -2.81 -2.88 9.88
C MET A 9 -2.87 -4.39 9.72
N CYS A 10 -1.82 -5.00 9.18
CA CYS A 10 -1.80 -6.44 8.92
C CYS A 10 -0.80 -7.20 9.78
N GLU A 11 -0.02 -6.51 10.56
CA GLU A 11 1.00 -7.07 11.46
C GLU A 11 2.09 -7.89 10.77
N GLU A 12 2.21 -7.75 9.46
CA GLU A 12 3.29 -8.40 8.74
C GLU A 12 4.51 -7.49 8.67
N SER A 13 5.69 -8.11 8.56
CA SER A 13 6.91 -7.33 8.43
C SER A 13 6.89 -6.53 7.13
N THR A 14 7.38 -5.32 7.18
CA THR A 14 7.35 -4.43 6.04
C THR A 14 8.64 -3.63 5.97
N GLU A 15 8.90 -3.04 4.83
CA GLU A 15 10.07 -2.20 4.66
C GLU A 15 9.88 -0.89 5.41
N ARG A 16 11.00 -0.42 5.97
CA ARG A 16 11.01 0.82 6.73
C ARG A 16 10.51 2.00 5.92
N GLU A 17 10.93 2.08 4.65
CA GLU A 17 10.54 3.18 3.78
C GLU A 17 9.04 3.24 3.57
N GLU A 18 8.40 2.10 3.41
CA GLU A 18 6.95 2.04 3.26
C GLU A 18 6.24 2.54 4.52
N CYS A 19 6.70 2.07 5.68
CA CYS A 19 6.13 2.50 6.95
C CYS A 19 6.30 3.99 7.19
N GLU A 20 7.46 4.53 6.89
CA GLU A 20 7.73 5.94 7.11
C GLU A 20 6.93 6.84 6.19
N ARG A 21 6.70 6.42 4.95
CA ARG A 21 5.98 7.25 3.99
C ARG A 21 4.47 7.15 4.11
N PHE A 22 3.98 5.97 4.39
CA PHE A 22 2.54 5.72 4.36
C PHE A 22 1.94 5.38 5.72
N GLY A 23 2.77 5.14 6.71
CA GLY A 23 2.31 4.71 8.03
C GLY A 23 1.85 3.26 8.07
N MET A 24 1.99 2.53 6.97
CA MET A 24 1.60 1.14 6.84
C MET A 24 2.33 0.53 5.64
N CYS A 25 2.24 -0.77 5.44
CA CYS A 25 2.86 -1.37 4.27
C CYS A 25 2.11 -0.93 3.00
N LEU A 26 2.79 -1.00 1.88
CA LEU A 26 2.23 -0.52 0.63
C LEU A 26 0.95 -1.27 0.24
N ASP A 27 0.90 -2.57 0.50
CA ASP A 27 -0.28 -3.36 0.20
C ASP A 27 -1.51 -2.88 0.98
N CYS A 28 -1.33 -2.59 2.27
CA CYS A 28 -2.42 -2.05 3.09
C CYS A 28 -2.81 -0.65 2.63
N PHE A 29 -1.84 0.15 2.24
CA PHE A 29 -2.08 1.49 1.73
C PHE A 29 -2.95 1.44 0.47
N ILE A 30 -2.63 0.54 -0.44
CA ILE A 30 -3.40 0.36 -1.67
C ILE A 30 -4.82 -0.13 -1.36
N GLU A 31 -4.96 -1.08 -0.46
CA GLU A 31 -6.28 -1.55 -0.05
C GLU A 31 -7.13 -0.41 0.53
N GLU A 32 -6.52 0.42 1.35
CA GLU A 32 -7.22 1.54 1.93
C GLU A 32 -7.64 2.56 0.87
N LEU A 33 -6.78 2.82 -0.09
CA LEU A 33 -7.13 3.69 -1.21
C LEU A 33 -8.33 3.14 -1.99
N VAL A 34 -8.31 1.84 -2.27
CA VAL A 34 -9.40 1.20 -3.00
C VAL A 34 -10.71 1.29 -2.21
N GLU A 35 -10.66 1.06 -0.91
CA GLU A 35 -11.84 1.15 -0.06
C GLU A 35 -12.43 2.54 -0.01
N ASN A 36 -11.60 3.57 -0.15
CA ASN A 36 -12.07 4.96 -0.11
C ASN A 36 -12.62 5.45 -1.45
N VAL A 37 -12.46 4.67 -2.51
CA VAL A 37 -13.04 5.02 -3.80
C VAL A 37 -14.54 4.73 -3.77
N ARG A 38 -15.33 5.74 -4.11
CA ARG A 38 -16.79 5.62 -4.09
C ARG A 38 -17.35 4.96 -5.36
N ASP A 39 -16.66 5.13 -6.46
CA ASP A 39 -17.09 4.57 -7.73
C ASP A 39 -16.75 3.08 -7.78
N ASN A 40 -17.77 2.24 -7.89
CA ASN A 40 -17.57 0.78 -7.92
C ASN A 40 -16.74 0.31 -9.11
N ILE A 41 -16.90 0.96 -10.25
CA ILE A 41 -16.15 0.60 -11.45
C ILE A 41 -14.68 0.89 -11.26
N ILE A 42 -14.37 2.07 -10.74
CA ILE A 42 -12.98 2.47 -10.47
C ILE A 42 -12.38 1.57 -9.39
N ARG A 43 -13.15 1.27 -8.36
CA ARG A 43 -12.70 0.41 -7.27
C ARG A 43 -12.33 -0.97 -7.77
N ASP A 44 -13.18 -1.57 -8.60
CA ASP A 44 -12.92 -2.89 -9.17
C ASP A 44 -11.68 -2.86 -10.06
N PHE A 45 -11.54 -1.81 -10.85
CA PHE A 45 -10.37 -1.64 -11.69
C PHE A 45 -9.07 -1.57 -10.85
N LEU A 46 -9.09 -0.77 -9.81
CA LEU A 46 -7.92 -0.63 -8.93
C LEU A 46 -7.60 -1.92 -8.19
N ALA A 47 -8.63 -2.65 -7.77
CA ALA A 47 -8.43 -3.92 -7.09
C ALA A 47 -7.81 -4.96 -8.02
N GLU A 48 -8.20 -4.99 -9.29
CA GLU A 48 -7.59 -5.89 -10.27
C GLU A 48 -6.14 -5.52 -10.59
N HIS A 49 -5.83 -4.24 -10.58
CA HIS A 49 -4.52 -3.73 -10.98
C HIS A 49 -3.67 -3.26 -9.81
N GLY A 50 -3.91 -3.83 -8.63
CA GLY A 50 -3.15 -3.47 -7.43
C GLY A 50 -1.64 -3.60 -7.59
N ARG A 51 -1.19 -4.63 -8.34
CA ARG A 51 0.24 -4.82 -8.59
C ARG A 51 0.82 -3.68 -9.41
N LEU A 52 0.10 -3.23 -10.43
CA LEU A 52 0.55 -2.10 -11.25
C LEU A 52 0.59 -0.81 -10.45
N LEU A 53 -0.39 -0.62 -9.57
CA LEU A 53 -0.39 0.51 -8.66
C LEU A 53 0.82 0.50 -7.74
N ARG A 54 1.17 -0.67 -7.22
CA ARG A 54 2.32 -0.82 -6.35
C ARG A 54 3.61 -0.42 -7.07
N GLU A 55 3.79 -0.89 -8.29
CA GLU A 55 4.95 -0.55 -9.10
C GLU A 55 5.00 0.94 -9.40
N TYR A 56 3.85 1.51 -9.75
CA TYR A 56 3.75 2.95 -10.04
C TYR A 56 4.15 3.79 -8.82
N ILE A 57 3.66 3.41 -7.65
CA ILE A 57 3.97 4.13 -6.42
C ILE A 57 5.46 4.03 -6.11
N TRP A 58 6.05 2.85 -6.26
CA TRP A 58 7.49 2.67 -6.04
C TRP A 58 8.32 3.57 -6.96
N GLU A 59 7.95 3.67 -8.22
CA GLU A 59 8.69 4.48 -9.18
C GLU A 59 8.55 5.97 -8.95
N ASN A 60 7.41 6.42 -8.47
CA ASN A 60 7.11 7.85 -8.38
C ASN A 60 7.24 8.44 -6.98
N TYR A 61 7.17 7.63 -5.94
CA TYR A 61 7.21 8.12 -4.56
C TYR A 61 8.43 7.63 -3.78
N PHE A 62 9.16 6.71 -4.31
CA PHE A 62 10.43 6.26 -3.75
C PHE A 62 11.56 6.53 -4.75
#